data_699061d799f0f3429a98d26489a7d1e8
#
_entry.id   699061d799f0f3429a98d26489a7d1e8
#
_cell.length_a   1.000
_cell.length_b   1.000
_cell.length_c   1.000
_cell.angle_alpha   90.00
_cell.angle_beta   90.00
_cell.angle_gamma   90.00
#
_symmetry.space_group_name_H-M   'P 1'
#
loop_
_entity.id
_entity.type
_entity.pdbx_description
1 polymer ?
#
loop_
_entity_poly.entity_id
_entity_poly.type
_entity_poly.pdbx_seq_one_letter_code
_entity_poly.pdbx_strand_id
1 'polypeptide(L)'
;MKRTSKFLSLLLALAMVCSLFVPAMAAEGEEGIVVLYTNDIHCTSDDGLAYAAIASYKAQMEDTYGADNVTLVDNGDAIQGGILGSMSNGSWIIDIMNAVGYDLAIPGNHEFDFKMDTFLDIVENQAEFPYLSCNFVDADGNAVLDPYKIISY
;
A
#
# COMPACT_ATOMS: atom_id res chain seq x y z
N MET A 1 -8.89 -52.23 -38.46
CA MET A 1 -9.75 -51.20 -37.85
C MET A 1 -9.52 -50.95 -36.35
N LYS A 2 -9.21 -51.92 -35.48
CA LYS A 2 -9.00 -51.71 -34.03
C LYS A 2 -7.67 -51.01 -33.64
N ARG A 3 -6.64 -51.02 -34.45
CA ARG A 3 -5.33 -50.38 -34.20
C ARG A 3 -5.33 -48.88 -34.48
N THR A 4 -6.00 -48.42 -35.49
CA THR A 4 -6.15 -47.01 -35.88
C THR A 4 -6.97 -46.21 -34.87
N SER A 5 -8.01 -46.81 -34.26
CA SER A 5 -8.80 -46.19 -33.21
C SER A 5 -8.00 -45.89 -31.92
N LYS A 6 -7.11 -46.82 -31.55
CA LYS A 6 -6.26 -46.62 -30.34
C LYS A 6 -5.20 -45.52 -30.56
N PHE A 7 -4.68 -45.42 -31.78
CA PHE A 7 -3.70 -44.36 -32.14
C PHE A 7 -4.36 -42.99 -32.15
N LEU A 8 -5.57 -42.90 -32.65
CA LEU A 8 -6.35 -41.68 -32.70
C LEU A 8 -6.75 -41.21 -31.28
N SER A 9 -7.12 -42.15 -30.39
CA SER A 9 -7.42 -41.83 -28.98
C SER A 9 -6.21 -41.35 -28.23
N LEU A 10 -5.02 -41.89 -28.50
CA LEU A 10 -3.76 -41.49 -27.86
C LEU A 10 -3.34 -40.09 -28.35
N LEU A 11 -3.52 -39.80 -29.66
CA LEU A 11 -3.26 -38.46 -30.23
C LEU A 11 -4.19 -37.40 -29.65
N LEU A 12 -5.48 -37.72 -29.48
CA LEU A 12 -6.45 -36.80 -28.87
C LEU A 12 -6.13 -36.55 -27.38
N ALA A 13 -5.77 -37.58 -26.63
CA ALA A 13 -5.37 -37.44 -25.25
C ALA A 13 -4.06 -36.60 -25.10
N LEU A 14 -3.09 -36.80 -25.99
CA LEU A 14 -1.86 -36.02 -26.01
C LEU A 14 -2.14 -34.54 -26.37
N ALA A 15 -3.01 -34.27 -27.35
CA ALA A 15 -3.43 -32.91 -27.73
C ALA A 15 -4.17 -32.21 -26.57
N MET A 16 -4.99 -32.96 -25.82
CA MET A 16 -5.71 -32.44 -24.64
C MET A 16 -4.76 -32.11 -23.49
N VAL A 17 -3.72 -32.91 -23.27
CA VAL A 17 -2.68 -32.64 -22.26
C VAL A 17 -1.82 -31.45 -22.69
N CYS A 18 -1.45 -31.34 -23.97
CA CYS A 18 -0.70 -30.19 -24.48
C CYS A 18 -1.48 -28.87 -24.42
N SER A 19 -2.81 -28.92 -24.51
CA SER A 19 -3.67 -27.70 -24.39
C SER A 19 -3.78 -27.21 -22.94
N LEU A 20 -3.41 -28.03 -21.94
CA LEU A 20 -3.35 -27.61 -20.54
C LEU A 20 -2.02 -26.89 -20.20
N PHE A 21 -1.02 -26.98 -21.07
CA PHE A 21 0.21 -26.19 -21.02
C PHE A 21 0.10 -24.96 -21.92
N VAL A 22 -0.93 -24.16 -21.76
CA VAL A 22 -0.84 -22.76 -22.19
C VAL A 22 0.09 -22.11 -21.17
N PRO A 23 1.31 -21.67 -21.55
CA PRO A 23 2.06 -20.81 -20.66
C PRO A 23 1.11 -19.65 -20.35
N ALA A 24 0.83 -19.39 -19.08
CA ALA A 24 0.29 -18.12 -18.68
C ALA A 24 1.32 -17.11 -19.20
N MET A 25 1.06 -16.51 -20.35
CA MET A 25 1.72 -15.27 -20.73
C MET A 25 1.29 -14.31 -19.64
N ALA A 26 2.21 -13.99 -18.73
CA ALA A 26 2.04 -12.82 -17.89
C ALA A 26 1.67 -11.71 -18.86
N ALA A 27 0.51 -11.11 -18.68
CA ALA A 27 0.19 -9.88 -19.39
C ALA A 27 1.39 -8.97 -19.14
N GLU A 28 2.03 -8.47 -20.19
CA GLU A 28 3.02 -7.42 -20.03
C GLU A 28 2.25 -6.31 -19.30
N GLY A 29 2.70 -5.99 -18.06
CA GLY A 29 2.06 -4.96 -17.26
C GLY A 29 2.08 -3.65 -18.03
N GLU A 30 1.12 -2.78 -17.79
CA GLU A 30 1.18 -1.44 -18.36
C GLU A 30 2.46 -0.75 -17.89
N GLU A 31 3.18 -0.10 -18.80
CA GLU A 31 4.34 0.71 -18.42
C GLU A 31 3.86 2.01 -17.77
N GLY A 32 4.35 2.30 -16.57
CA GLY A 32 4.02 3.53 -15.86
C GLY A 32 4.38 3.49 -14.39
N ILE A 33 4.49 4.66 -13.79
CA ILE A 33 4.62 4.85 -12.34
C ILE A 33 3.27 5.32 -11.82
N VAL A 34 2.79 4.69 -10.76
CA VAL A 34 1.54 5.03 -10.09
C VAL A 34 1.83 5.58 -8.71
N VAL A 35 1.36 6.80 -8.44
CA VAL A 35 1.37 7.38 -7.10
C VAL A 35 -0.06 7.50 -6.63
N LEU A 36 -0.40 6.72 -5.62
CA LEU A 36 -1.66 6.79 -4.89
C LEU A 36 -1.46 7.69 -3.67
N TYR A 37 -2.47 8.46 -3.32
CA TYR A 37 -2.38 9.26 -2.10
C TYR A 37 -3.71 9.31 -1.36
N THR A 38 -3.60 9.46 -0.05
CA THR A 38 -4.69 9.75 0.86
C THR A 38 -4.45 11.09 1.54
N ASN A 39 -5.51 11.71 2.04
CA ASN A 39 -5.47 12.99 2.73
C ASN A 39 -6.72 13.13 3.60
N ASP A 40 -6.59 13.62 4.83
CA ASP A 40 -7.71 13.88 5.75
C ASP A 40 -8.63 12.67 5.98
N ILE A 41 -8.07 11.48 6.14
CA ILE A 41 -8.88 10.26 6.36
C ILE A 41 -9.54 10.27 7.74
N HIS A 42 -8.90 10.87 8.75
CA HIS A 42 -9.44 11.03 10.09
C HIS A 42 -9.99 9.72 10.71
N CYS A 43 -9.20 8.65 10.64
CA CYS A 43 -9.56 7.33 11.16
C CYS A 43 -10.82 6.71 10.53
N THR A 44 -11.21 7.12 9.33
CA THR A 44 -12.41 6.59 8.67
C THR A 44 -12.24 5.11 8.37
N SER A 45 -12.97 4.27 9.07
CA SER A 45 -12.92 2.81 8.91
C SER A 45 -14.10 2.24 8.12
N ASP A 46 -15.24 2.94 8.12
CA ASP A 46 -16.53 2.36 7.75
C ASP A 46 -17.23 3.10 6.60
N ASP A 47 -16.85 4.33 6.28
CA ASP A 47 -17.51 5.15 5.26
C ASP A 47 -16.59 5.48 4.09
N GLY A 48 -17.07 5.33 2.86
CA GLY A 48 -16.37 5.76 1.66
C GLY A 48 -15.14 4.91 1.31
N LEU A 49 -14.00 5.58 1.08
CA LEU A 49 -12.72 4.93 0.80
C LEU A 49 -12.01 4.50 2.09
N ALA A 50 -12.62 3.55 2.82
CA ALA A 50 -11.98 2.94 3.97
C ALA A 50 -10.65 2.26 3.61
N TYR A 51 -9.78 2.09 4.58
CA TYR A 51 -8.44 1.47 4.40
C TYR A 51 -8.47 0.14 3.63
N ALA A 52 -9.52 -0.68 3.79
CA ALA A 52 -9.70 -1.90 3.03
C ALA A 52 -9.89 -1.67 1.52
N ALA A 53 -10.59 -0.59 1.13
CA ALA A 53 -10.75 -0.21 -0.27
C ALA A 53 -9.44 0.34 -0.84
N ILE A 54 -8.68 1.10 -0.07
CA ILE A 54 -7.34 1.60 -0.44
C ILE A 54 -6.40 0.41 -0.69
N ALA A 55 -6.35 -0.56 0.23
CA ALA A 55 -5.55 -1.78 0.07
C ALA A 55 -5.94 -2.57 -1.19
N SER A 56 -7.24 -2.73 -1.43
CA SER A 56 -7.74 -3.41 -2.61
C SER A 56 -7.37 -2.69 -3.91
N TYR A 57 -7.44 -1.36 -3.92
CA TYR A 57 -7.10 -0.56 -5.10
C TYR A 57 -5.59 -0.54 -5.33
N LYS A 58 -4.77 -0.44 -4.27
CA LYS A 58 -3.31 -0.57 -4.35
C LYS A 58 -2.94 -1.91 -5.00
N ALA A 59 -3.51 -3.01 -4.52
CA ALA A 59 -3.25 -4.34 -5.08
C ALA A 59 -3.62 -4.46 -6.57
N GLN A 60 -4.70 -3.81 -7.02
CA GLN A 60 -5.06 -3.77 -8.44
C GLN A 60 -4.03 -2.99 -9.28
N MET A 61 -3.49 -1.91 -8.74
CA MET A 61 -2.45 -1.13 -9.43
C MET A 61 -1.13 -1.91 -9.47
N GLU A 62 -0.77 -2.58 -8.38
CA GLU A 62 0.41 -3.45 -8.32
C GLU A 62 0.32 -4.62 -9.32
N ASP A 63 -0.86 -5.22 -9.47
CA ASP A 63 -1.11 -6.27 -10.47
C ASP A 63 -0.97 -5.74 -11.91
N THR A 64 -1.33 -4.48 -12.14
CA THR A 64 -1.33 -3.88 -13.48
C THR A 64 0.04 -3.32 -13.86
N TYR A 65 0.71 -2.63 -12.94
CA TYR A 65 1.93 -1.86 -13.21
C TYR A 65 3.20 -2.49 -12.61
N GLY A 66 3.03 -3.52 -11.78
CA GLY A 66 4.11 -4.10 -10.97
C GLY A 66 4.24 -3.40 -9.62
N ALA A 67 4.50 -4.18 -8.56
CA ALA A 67 4.56 -3.66 -7.18
C ALA A 67 5.63 -2.56 -7.01
N ASP A 68 6.78 -2.70 -7.68
CA ASP A 68 7.88 -1.72 -7.60
C ASP A 68 7.54 -0.37 -8.27
N ASN A 69 6.45 -0.30 -9.05
CA ASN A 69 6.02 0.90 -9.77
C ASN A 69 4.82 1.61 -9.09
N VAL A 70 4.38 1.13 -7.93
CA VAL A 70 3.24 1.71 -7.20
C VAL A 70 3.72 2.24 -5.87
N THR A 71 3.42 3.50 -5.58
CA THR A 71 3.73 4.16 -4.31
C THR A 71 2.46 4.69 -3.69
N LEU A 72 2.22 4.39 -2.41
CA LEU A 72 1.09 4.89 -1.62
C LEU A 72 1.57 5.86 -0.55
N VAL A 73 1.05 7.08 -0.59
CA VAL A 73 1.44 8.20 0.27
C VAL A 73 0.24 8.66 1.11
N ASP A 74 0.48 9.02 2.37
CA ASP A 74 -0.48 9.78 3.16
C ASP A 74 -0.07 11.25 3.27
N ASN A 75 -1.01 12.15 2.99
CA ASN A 75 -0.78 13.61 3.06
C ASN A 75 -1.22 14.22 4.40
N GLY A 76 -1.35 13.41 5.44
CA GLY A 76 -1.61 13.84 6.81
C GLY A 76 -3.08 13.82 7.22
N ASP A 77 -3.28 14.08 8.50
CA ASP A 77 -4.56 14.03 9.22
C ASP A 77 -5.20 12.63 9.18
N ALA A 78 -4.36 11.60 9.35
CA ALA A 78 -4.80 10.22 9.33
C ALA A 78 -5.22 9.70 10.72
N ILE A 79 -4.42 10.00 11.77
CA ILE A 79 -4.48 9.28 13.04
C ILE A 79 -5.51 9.80 14.04
N GLN A 80 -6.04 11.01 13.83
CA GLN A 80 -7.03 11.65 14.69
C GLN A 80 -8.43 11.60 14.05
N GLY A 81 -9.46 11.48 14.85
CA GLY A 81 -10.87 11.46 14.38
C GLY A 81 -11.66 10.39 15.10
N GLY A 82 -12.12 9.37 14.41
CA GLY A 82 -13.03 8.34 14.91
C GLY A 82 -12.63 7.65 16.22
N ILE A 83 -13.42 6.67 16.62
CA ILE A 83 -13.24 5.94 17.90
C ILE A 83 -11.87 5.27 17.96
N LEU A 84 -11.41 4.68 16.84
CA LEU A 84 -10.13 3.96 16.81
C LEU A 84 -8.95 4.88 17.12
N GLY A 85 -8.87 6.05 16.49
CA GLY A 85 -7.84 7.03 16.75
C GLY A 85 -7.88 7.57 18.18
N SER A 86 -9.09 7.95 18.65
CA SER A 86 -9.26 8.53 19.98
C SER A 86 -8.93 7.55 21.11
N MET A 87 -9.27 6.26 20.97
CA MET A 87 -8.98 5.25 21.99
C MET A 87 -7.53 4.82 22.05
N SER A 88 -6.82 4.90 20.93
CA SER A 88 -5.44 4.43 20.79
C SER A 88 -4.42 5.57 20.73
N ASN A 89 -4.85 6.83 20.79
CA ASN A 89 -4.01 7.98 20.48
C ASN A 89 -3.35 7.87 19.09
N GLY A 90 -4.07 7.31 18.11
CA GLY A 90 -3.62 7.13 16.74
C GLY A 90 -2.92 5.81 16.45
N SER A 91 -2.44 5.10 17.46
CA SER A 91 -1.61 3.90 17.31
C SER A 91 -2.26 2.81 16.45
N TRP A 92 -3.55 2.49 16.65
CA TRP A 92 -4.22 1.46 15.84
C TRP A 92 -4.38 1.84 14.36
N ILE A 93 -4.41 3.14 14.08
CA ILE A 93 -4.47 3.61 12.67
C ILE A 93 -3.12 3.35 12.00
N ILE A 94 -2.02 3.54 12.70
CA ILE A 94 -0.68 3.21 12.19
C ILE A 94 -0.55 1.72 11.91
N ASP A 95 -1.06 0.84 12.79
CA ASP A 95 -1.08 -0.60 12.53
C ASP A 95 -1.88 -0.94 11.24
N ILE A 96 -3.00 -0.25 11.02
CA ILE A 96 -3.78 -0.39 9.79
C ILE A 96 -2.99 0.12 8.58
N MET A 97 -2.34 1.28 8.68
CA MET A 97 -1.54 1.84 7.59
C MET A 97 -0.34 0.94 7.24
N ASN A 98 0.32 0.36 8.24
CA ASN A 98 1.36 -0.66 8.03
C ASN A 98 0.81 -1.87 7.27
N ALA A 99 -0.36 -2.38 7.67
CA ALA A 99 -1.00 -3.53 7.01
C ALA A 99 -1.46 -3.23 5.57
N VAL A 100 -1.85 -1.99 5.27
CA VAL A 100 -2.18 -1.53 3.91
C VAL A 100 -0.93 -1.37 3.06
N GLY A 101 0.22 -1.15 3.69
CA GLY A 101 1.50 -0.98 3.03
C GLY A 101 1.69 0.45 2.49
N TYR A 102 1.52 1.45 3.35
CA TYR A 102 1.93 2.82 3.01
C TYR A 102 3.46 2.89 2.85
N ASP A 103 3.93 3.66 1.90
CA ASP A 103 5.35 3.79 1.57
C ASP A 103 5.99 5.01 2.23
N LEU A 104 5.19 6.05 2.51
CA LEU A 104 5.57 7.25 3.25
C LEU A 104 4.33 8.05 3.67
N ALA A 105 4.52 8.93 4.64
CA ALA A 105 3.52 9.91 5.06
C ALA A 105 4.15 11.28 5.35
N ILE A 106 3.31 12.32 5.38
CA ILE A 106 3.65 13.63 5.94
C ILE A 106 2.69 13.95 7.08
N PRO A 107 3.13 14.61 8.16
CA PRO A 107 2.23 14.98 9.23
C PRO A 107 1.34 16.14 8.81
N GLY A 108 0.05 16.01 9.04
CA GLY A 108 -0.90 17.13 9.07
C GLY A 108 -0.94 17.79 10.45
N ASN A 109 -1.91 18.65 10.70
CA ASN A 109 -2.02 19.28 12.01
C ASN A 109 -2.61 18.33 13.08
N HIS A 110 -3.42 17.36 12.68
CA HIS A 110 -4.06 16.44 13.61
C HIS A 110 -3.17 15.28 14.08
N GLU A 111 -2.01 15.08 13.50
CA GLU A 111 -0.98 14.18 14.03
C GLU A 111 -0.46 14.66 15.40
N PHE A 112 -0.59 15.94 15.71
CA PHE A 112 -0.14 16.52 16.98
C PHE A 112 -1.24 16.63 18.06
N ASP A 113 -2.47 16.24 17.79
CA ASP A 113 -3.59 16.33 18.75
C ASP A 113 -3.38 15.46 19.99
N PHE A 114 -2.69 14.35 19.86
CA PHE A 114 -2.31 13.47 20.96
C PHE A 114 -0.96 13.85 21.59
N LYS A 115 -0.43 15.03 21.32
CA LYS A 115 0.86 15.62 21.70
C LYS A 115 2.03 15.17 20.84
N MET A 116 3.02 16.04 20.81
CA MET A 116 4.28 15.84 20.10
C MET A 116 4.98 14.53 20.45
N ASP A 117 5.14 14.26 21.75
CA ASP A 117 5.85 13.07 22.23
C ASP A 117 5.18 11.78 21.77
N THR A 118 3.83 11.75 21.72
CA THR A 118 3.07 10.59 21.23
C THR A 118 3.28 10.40 19.73
N PHE A 119 3.24 11.48 18.96
CA PHE A 119 3.48 11.41 17.52
C PHE A 119 4.91 10.95 17.21
N LEU A 120 5.91 11.49 17.88
CA LEU A 120 7.29 11.09 17.68
C LEU A 120 7.54 9.63 18.08
N ASP A 121 6.90 9.15 19.14
CA ASP A 121 6.96 7.74 19.55
C ASP A 121 6.35 6.82 18.47
N ILE A 122 5.23 7.21 17.87
CA ILE A 122 4.62 6.51 16.73
C ILE A 122 5.60 6.44 15.55
N VAL A 123 6.19 7.57 15.19
CA VAL A 123 7.13 7.65 14.05
C VAL A 123 8.37 6.79 14.28
N GLU A 124 8.91 6.80 15.48
CA GLU A 124 10.16 6.10 15.80
C GLU A 124 9.97 4.60 16.03
N ASN A 125 8.86 4.19 16.66
CA ASN A 125 8.73 2.86 17.22
C ASN A 125 7.61 2.01 16.60
N GLN A 126 6.69 2.59 15.80
CA GLN A 126 5.52 1.87 15.34
C GLN A 126 5.31 1.93 13.82
N ALA A 127 5.50 3.10 13.18
CA ALA A 127 5.32 3.22 11.74
C ALA A 127 6.42 2.44 11.00
N GLU A 128 6.01 1.56 10.06
CA GLU A 128 6.93 0.81 9.19
C GLU A 128 7.29 1.60 7.92
N PHE A 129 6.78 2.81 7.80
CA PHE A 129 7.04 3.76 6.72
C PHE A 129 7.54 5.08 7.31
N PRO A 130 8.37 5.85 6.57
CA PRO A 130 8.86 7.13 7.08
C PRO A 130 7.78 8.20 7.05
N TYR A 131 7.73 9.04 8.09
CA TYR A 131 7.13 10.35 8.05
C TYR A 131 8.18 11.36 7.58
N LEU A 132 7.81 12.23 6.63
CA LEU A 132 8.69 13.22 6.02
C LEU A 132 8.17 14.64 6.28
N SER A 133 9.08 15.59 6.53
CA SER A 133 8.71 17.00 6.59
C SER A 133 9.93 17.91 6.38
N CYS A 134 9.90 18.75 5.37
CA CYS A 134 11.00 19.68 5.08
C CYS A 134 10.99 20.96 5.95
N ASN A 135 9.93 21.19 6.72
CA ASN A 135 9.73 22.42 7.50
C ASN A 135 9.41 22.16 8.99
N PHE A 136 9.37 20.91 9.42
CA PHE A 136 9.22 20.59 10.82
C PHE A 136 10.58 20.54 11.48
N VAL A 137 10.88 21.60 12.26
CA VAL A 137 12.16 21.83 12.91
C VAL A 137 11.99 22.00 14.42
N ASP A 138 13.03 21.67 15.16
CA ASP A 138 13.11 21.91 16.61
C ASP A 138 13.41 23.39 16.92
N ALA A 139 13.54 23.71 18.21
CA ALA A 139 13.83 25.08 18.68
C ALA A 139 15.20 25.60 18.23
N ASP A 140 16.12 24.72 17.88
CA ASP A 140 17.47 25.04 17.40
C ASP A 140 17.55 25.11 15.86
N GLY A 141 16.41 24.79 15.16
CA GLY A 141 16.30 24.84 13.71
C GLY A 141 16.76 23.55 13.02
N ASN A 142 16.96 22.46 13.74
CA ASN A 142 17.28 21.16 13.15
C ASN A 142 16.02 20.47 12.68
N ALA A 143 16.08 19.75 11.57
CA ALA A 143 14.99 18.94 11.07
C ALA A 143 14.66 17.83 12.09
N VAL A 144 13.37 17.70 12.45
CA VAL A 144 12.86 16.64 13.35
C VAL A 144 12.55 15.35 12.58
N LEU A 145 12.13 15.48 11.33
CA LEU A 145 11.90 14.38 10.41
C LEU A 145 12.79 14.53 9.19
N ASP A 146 13.00 13.45 8.44
CA ASP A 146 13.70 13.52 7.17
C ASP A 146 12.95 14.46 6.20
N PRO A 147 13.65 15.36 5.52
CA PRO A 147 13.01 16.37 4.67
C PRO A 147 12.47 15.82 3.36
N TYR A 148 12.98 14.68 2.88
CA TYR A 148 12.55 14.02 1.64
C TYR A 148 13.05 12.59 1.58
N LYS A 149 12.41 11.79 0.70
CA LYS A 149 12.84 10.44 0.32
C LYS A 149 12.92 10.36 -1.21
N ILE A 150 13.97 9.74 -1.74
CA ILE A 150 14.08 9.43 -3.17
C ILE A 150 13.59 8.01 -3.38
N ILE A 151 12.61 7.84 -4.26
CA ILE A 151 12.11 6.53 -4.69
C ILE A 151 12.61 6.30 -6.11
N SER A 152 13.15 5.12 -6.37
CA SER A 152 13.61 4.72 -7.71
C SER A 152 12.69 3.60 -8.21
N TYR A 153 12.25 3.73 -9.45
CA TYR A 153 11.36 2.83 -10.16
C TYR A 153 12.11 2.09 -11.27
#